data_47a13a031d03dc2adb690418d4048812
#
_entry.id   47a13a031d03dc2adb690418d4048812
#
_cell.length_a   1.000
_cell.length_b   1.000
_cell.length_c   1.000
_cell.angle_alpha   90.00
_cell.angle_beta   90.00
_cell.angle_gamma   90.00
#
_symmetry.space_group_name_H-M   'P 1'
#
loop_
_entity.id
_entity.type
_entity.pdbx_description
1 polymer ?
#
loop_
_entity_poly.entity_id
_entity_poly.type
_entity_poly.pdbx_seq_one_letter_code
_entity_poly.pdbx_strand_id
1 'polypeptide(L)'
;MANEQLRERLAHYIDQYKDDKESGVNMGTVGLAMGYKSGAAVVSAYLSGTYKGRVDTLEARLEEYFRNVEARTEQDSKLADIPMPKEYVKLSISERVFTSIRLAHMRGSIVAVVGDSGIGKTKAALEYNSVYPSSSYYLEATPVNGNLRSFLRALSAEMGLPDGGSNLDLENRIKEHLLGMNKVLIIDEAQNLKFTTMEMLKSWSDGDQRKGLKGAGLALIGNPDIESQMQSPKYDRHRNRRVHVEKCWRNSITKDDVRLL
;
A
#
# COMPACT_ATOMS: atom_id res chain seq x y z
N MET A 1 0.26 -6.04 48.84
CA MET A 1 -0.70 -7.09 48.39
C MET A 1 -1.06 -6.75 46.95
N ALA A 2 -1.17 -7.74 46.09
CA ALA A 2 -1.54 -7.49 44.68
C ALA A 2 -2.98 -6.91 44.61
N ASN A 3 -3.16 -5.94 43.72
CA ASN A 3 -4.47 -5.30 43.49
C ASN A 3 -5.41 -6.31 42.77
N GLU A 4 -6.36 -6.87 43.49
CA GLU A 4 -7.26 -7.92 42.99
C GLU A 4 -8.16 -7.40 41.87
N GLN A 5 -8.63 -6.16 41.97
CA GLN A 5 -9.44 -5.50 40.94
C GLN A 5 -8.68 -5.34 39.63
N LEU A 6 -7.41 -4.98 39.69
CA LEU A 6 -6.57 -4.81 38.51
C LEU A 6 -6.26 -6.17 37.85
N ARG A 7 -6.12 -7.22 38.64
CA ARG A 7 -5.95 -8.59 38.16
C ARG A 7 -7.18 -9.12 37.44
N GLU A 8 -8.35 -8.93 38.02
CA GLU A 8 -9.63 -9.28 37.43
C GLU A 8 -9.87 -8.51 36.12
N ARG A 9 -9.59 -7.21 36.11
CA ARG A 9 -9.67 -6.39 34.91
C ARG A 9 -8.77 -6.90 33.79
N LEU A 10 -7.54 -7.29 34.09
CA LEU A 10 -6.61 -7.85 33.12
C LEU A 10 -7.10 -9.20 32.58
N ALA A 11 -7.61 -10.07 33.45
CA ALA A 11 -8.16 -11.37 33.06
C ALA A 11 -9.36 -11.19 32.11
N HIS A 12 -10.28 -10.33 32.47
CA HIS A 12 -11.46 -10.02 31.65
C HIS A 12 -11.07 -9.43 30.28
N TYR A 13 -10.12 -8.48 30.28
CA TYR A 13 -9.64 -7.86 29.05
C TYR A 13 -9.03 -8.88 28.08
N ILE A 14 -8.20 -9.81 28.57
CA ILE A 14 -7.60 -10.85 27.73
C ILE A 14 -8.65 -11.84 27.23
N ASP A 15 -9.63 -12.21 28.08
CA ASP A 15 -10.68 -13.14 27.72
C ASP A 15 -11.64 -12.56 26.66
N GLN A 16 -11.92 -11.27 26.73
CA GLN A 16 -12.74 -10.55 25.75
C GLN A 16 -12.19 -10.65 24.31
N TYR A 17 -10.87 -10.70 24.14
CA TYR A 17 -10.23 -10.77 22.83
C TYR A 17 -9.69 -12.16 22.47
N LYS A 18 -10.02 -13.20 23.26
CA LYS A 18 -9.47 -14.55 23.09
C LYS A 18 -9.78 -15.18 21.73
N ASP A 19 -10.95 -14.92 21.21
CA ASP A 19 -11.44 -15.46 19.93
C ASP A 19 -11.20 -14.49 18.75
N ASP A 20 -10.80 -13.26 19.04
CA ASP A 20 -10.49 -12.23 18.05
C ASP A 20 -9.01 -12.24 17.67
N LYS A 21 -8.66 -13.01 16.64
CA LYS A 21 -7.28 -13.09 16.13
C LYS A 21 -6.81 -11.79 15.46
N GLU A 22 -7.72 -10.93 15.00
CA GLU A 22 -7.37 -9.69 14.33
C GLU A 22 -6.97 -8.60 15.33
N SER A 23 -7.51 -8.63 16.55
CA SER A 23 -7.15 -7.67 17.61
C SER A 23 -5.68 -7.76 18.04
N GLY A 24 -5.06 -8.93 17.88
CA GLY A 24 -3.70 -9.20 18.34
C GLY A 24 -3.53 -9.16 19.86
N VAL A 25 -4.61 -9.02 20.65
CA VAL A 25 -4.56 -8.93 22.11
C VAL A 25 -4.42 -10.33 22.73
N ASN A 26 -3.31 -10.54 23.43
CA ASN A 26 -3.05 -11.76 24.20
C ASN A 26 -2.06 -11.47 25.35
N MET A 27 -1.85 -12.45 26.23
CA MET A 27 -0.91 -12.28 27.37
C MET A 27 0.49 -11.82 26.94
N GLY A 28 0.96 -12.29 25.77
CA GLY A 28 2.28 -11.93 25.24
C GLY A 28 2.35 -10.48 24.81
N THR A 29 1.39 -10.04 24.00
CA THR A 29 1.34 -8.66 23.47
C THR A 29 1.11 -7.63 24.55
N VAL A 30 0.23 -7.93 25.53
CA VAL A 30 0.02 -7.08 26.71
C VAL A 30 1.30 -6.94 27.52
N GLY A 31 1.99 -8.05 27.82
CA GLY A 31 3.22 -8.03 28.58
C GLY A 31 4.38 -7.33 27.85
N LEU A 32 4.46 -7.49 26.52
CA LEU A 32 5.44 -6.75 25.70
C LEU A 32 5.13 -5.24 25.68
N ALA A 33 3.88 -4.86 25.59
CA ALA A 33 3.46 -3.45 25.65
C ALA A 33 3.78 -2.79 27.02
N MET A 34 3.75 -3.58 28.09
CA MET A 34 4.23 -3.14 29.41
C MET A 34 5.76 -3.12 29.55
N GLY A 35 6.51 -3.47 28.48
CA GLY A 35 7.98 -3.44 28.46
C GLY A 35 8.68 -4.69 29.03
N TYR A 36 8.01 -5.84 29.10
CA TYR A 36 8.61 -7.09 29.54
C TYR A 36 9.03 -7.98 28.36
N LYS A 37 10.29 -8.42 28.32
CA LYS A 37 10.82 -9.29 27.26
C LYS A 37 10.08 -10.66 27.18
N SER A 38 9.64 -11.18 28.32
CA SER A 38 8.88 -12.42 28.44
C SER A 38 7.42 -12.12 28.77
N GLY A 39 6.74 -11.31 27.96
CA GLY A 39 5.42 -10.76 28.24
C GLY A 39 4.39 -11.80 28.71
N ALA A 40 4.22 -12.91 27.98
CA ALA A 40 3.26 -13.96 28.34
C ALA A 40 3.53 -14.58 29.71
N ALA A 41 4.80 -14.87 30.02
CA ALA A 41 5.16 -15.48 31.31
C ALA A 41 4.89 -14.53 32.49
N VAL A 42 5.18 -13.23 32.33
CA VAL A 42 4.95 -12.23 33.37
C VAL A 42 3.43 -12.06 33.61
N VAL A 43 2.65 -11.90 32.57
CA VAL A 43 1.18 -11.75 32.67
C VAL A 43 0.54 -13.00 33.28
N SER A 44 0.92 -14.19 32.83
CA SER A 44 0.42 -15.46 33.39
C SER A 44 0.78 -15.62 34.86
N ALA A 45 2.03 -15.31 35.25
CA ALA A 45 2.47 -15.38 36.65
C ALA A 45 1.73 -14.36 37.55
N TYR A 46 1.43 -13.16 37.03
CA TYR A 46 0.66 -12.16 37.76
C TYR A 46 -0.82 -12.61 37.93
N LEU A 47 -1.45 -13.12 36.87
CA LEU A 47 -2.82 -13.63 36.94
C LEU A 47 -2.95 -14.81 37.90
N SER A 48 -1.99 -15.73 37.92
CA SER A 48 -1.97 -16.89 38.83
C SER A 48 -1.52 -16.57 40.26
N GLY A 49 -1.09 -15.35 40.55
CA GLY A 49 -0.59 -14.96 41.86
C GLY A 49 0.81 -15.48 42.19
N THR A 50 1.55 -16.02 41.22
CA THR A 50 2.88 -16.60 41.39
C THR A 50 4.03 -15.66 40.99
N TYR A 51 3.73 -14.42 40.61
CA TYR A 51 4.73 -13.43 40.21
C TYR A 51 5.68 -13.07 41.35
N LYS A 52 6.97 -13.29 41.13
CA LYS A 52 8.05 -13.08 42.16
C LYS A 52 8.76 -11.73 42.04
N GLY A 53 8.40 -10.90 41.07
CA GLY A 53 9.00 -9.58 40.88
C GLY A 53 8.33 -8.50 41.72
N ARG A 54 8.67 -7.22 41.42
CA ARG A 54 8.04 -6.06 42.08
C ARG A 54 6.61 -5.88 41.56
N VAL A 55 5.67 -6.30 42.36
CA VAL A 55 4.23 -6.21 42.01
C VAL A 55 3.77 -4.77 41.78
N ASP A 56 4.21 -3.83 42.65
CA ASP A 56 3.85 -2.41 42.52
C ASP A 56 4.31 -1.82 41.18
N THR A 57 5.48 -2.20 40.70
CA THR A 57 6.02 -1.74 39.41
C THR A 57 5.21 -2.35 38.23
N LEU A 58 4.80 -3.60 38.35
CA LEU A 58 3.99 -4.26 37.35
C LEU A 58 2.61 -3.62 37.27
N GLU A 59 1.98 -3.39 38.40
CA GLU A 59 0.65 -2.78 38.49
C GLU A 59 0.64 -1.34 37.97
N ALA A 60 1.66 -0.54 38.27
CA ALA A 60 1.80 0.81 37.72
C ALA A 60 1.91 0.79 36.17
N ARG A 61 2.66 -0.16 35.59
CA ARG A 61 2.75 -0.32 34.14
C ARG A 61 1.45 -0.85 33.51
N LEU A 62 0.73 -1.68 34.22
CA LEU A 62 -0.56 -2.20 33.79
C LEU A 62 -1.63 -1.10 33.79
N GLU A 63 -1.64 -0.23 34.80
CA GLU A 63 -2.51 0.94 34.82
C GLU A 63 -2.18 1.94 33.70
N GLU A 64 -0.90 2.14 33.40
CA GLU A 64 -0.48 2.97 32.28
C GLU A 64 -0.92 2.34 30.95
N TYR A 65 -0.76 1.03 30.79
CA TYR A 65 -1.25 0.30 29.64
C TYR A 65 -2.76 0.50 29.42
N PHE A 66 -3.57 0.33 30.45
CA PHE A 66 -5.01 0.52 30.36
C PHE A 66 -5.40 1.96 30.06
N ARG A 67 -4.73 2.95 30.67
CA ARG A 67 -4.95 4.37 30.31
C ARG A 67 -4.69 4.64 28.82
N ASN A 68 -3.64 4.04 28.27
CA ASN A 68 -3.31 4.20 26.86
C ASN A 68 -4.33 3.51 25.96
N VAL A 69 -4.86 2.34 26.35
CA VAL A 69 -5.94 1.64 25.64
C VAL A 69 -7.22 2.48 25.66
N GLU A 70 -7.62 3.00 26.81
CA GLU A 70 -8.81 3.84 26.95
C GLU A 70 -8.70 5.12 26.12
N ALA A 71 -7.55 5.80 26.17
CA ALA A 71 -7.31 7.01 25.39
C ALA A 71 -7.39 6.74 23.87
N ARG A 72 -6.87 5.59 23.40
CA ARG A 72 -7.02 5.17 21.99
C ARG A 72 -8.48 4.90 21.63
N THR A 73 -9.20 4.16 22.47
CA THR A 73 -10.61 3.83 22.22
C THR A 73 -11.48 5.11 22.19
N GLU A 74 -11.18 6.08 23.04
CA GLU A 74 -11.87 7.39 22.99
C GLU A 74 -11.53 8.19 21.73
N GLN A 75 -10.27 8.14 21.28
CA GLN A 75 -9.87 8.79 20.02
C GLN A 75 -10.51 8.10 18.83
N ASP A 76 -10.52 6.78 18.80
CA ASP A 76 -11.14 6.00 17.72
C ASP A 76 -12.66 6.21 17.67
N SER A 77 -13.33 6.32 18.82
CA SER A 77 -14.76 6.64 18.86
C SER A 77 -15.06 8.07 18.36
N LYS A 78 -14.22 9.05 18.71
CA LYS A 78 -14.32 10.42 18.18
C LYS A 78 -14.04 10.50 16.69
N LEU A 79 -13.12 9.66 16.18
CA LEU A 79 -12.83 9.55 14.74
C LEU A 79 -13.95 8.83 13.99
N ALA A 80 -14.63 7.85 14.62
CA ALA A 80 -15.75 7.14 14.03
C ALA A 80 -16.98 8.05 13.83
N ASP A 81 -17.13 9.09 14.64
CA ASP A 81 -18.18 10.10 14.49
C ASP A 81 -17.91 11.13 13.38
N ILE A 82 -16.70 11.17 12.82
CA ILE A 82 -16.39 11.97 11.65
C ILE A 82 -16.92 11.20 10.43
N PRO A 83 -17.91 11.72 9.69
CA PRO A 83 -18.39 11.07 8.48
C PRO A 83 -17.25 11.00 7.46
N MET A 84 -16.53 9.89 7.48
CA MET A 84 -15.59 9.57 6.41
C MET A 84 -16.41 9.15 5.20
N PRO A 85 -16.20 9.75 4.02
CA PRO A 85 -16.85 9.26 2.82
C PRO A 85 -16.41 7.81 2.60
N LYS A 86 -17.30 6.87 2.88
CA LYS A 86 -17.08 5.42 2.73
C LYS A 86 -17.08 4.99 1.28
N GLU A 87 -17.55 5.85 0.38
CA GLU A 87 -17.69 5.56 -1.03
C GLU A 87 -16.71 6.39 -1.86
N TYR A 88 -16.23 5.78 -2.92
CA TYR A 88 -15.43 6.47 -3.92
C TYR A 88 -16.28 7.50 -4.66
N VAL A 89 -15.94 8.77 -4.50
CA VAL A 89 -16.62 9.86 -5.21
C VAL A 89 -15.95 10.05 -6.58
N LYS A 90 -16.73 9.88 -7.64
CA LYS A 90 -16.25 10.12 -9.01
C LYS A 90 -16.14 11.62 -9.28
N LEU A 91 -14.93 12.14 -9.14
CA LEU A 91 -14.60 13.50 -9.53
C LEU A 91 -14.13 13.53 -10.98
N SER A 92 -14.21 14.68 -11.65
CA SER A 92 -13.74 14.86 -13.02
C SER A 92 -12.28 14.44 -13.20
N ILE A 93 -11.41 14.76 -12.23
CA ILE A 93 -10.01 14.33 -12.22
C ILE A 93 -9.90 12.81 -12.09
N SER A 94 -10.67 12.20 -11.20
CA SER A 94 -10.61 10.77 -11.01
C SER A 94 -11.09 9.99 -12.25
N GLU A 95 -12.07 10.51 -12.97
CA GLU A 95 -12.48 9.93 -14.26
C GLU A 95 -11.41 10.03 -15.34
N ARG A 96 -10.68 11.14 -15.39
CA ARG A 96 -9.54 11.31 -16.31
C ARG A 96 -8.42 10.33 -16.01
N VAL A 97 -8.07 10.14 -14.71
CA VAL A 97 -7.09 9.14 -14.28
C VAL A 97 -7.55 7.74 -14.65
N PHE A 98 -8.78 7.40 -14.32
CA PHE A 98 -9.37 6.09 -14.64
C PHE A 98 -9.36 5.80 -16.14
N THR A 99 -9.74 6.79 -16.95
CA THR A 99 -9.74 6.68 -18.42
C THR A 99 -8.32 6.52 -18.98
N SER A 100 -7.35 7.21 -18.40
CA SER A 100 -5.94 7.10 -18.79
C SER A 100 -5.36 5.72 -18.48
N ILE A 101 -5.64 5.16 -17.31
CA ILE A 101 -5.25 3.79 -16.96
C ILE A 101 -5.93 2.79 -17.93
N ARG A 102 -7.22 2.98 -18.21
CA ARG A 102 -7.96 2.14 -19.14
C ARG A 102 -7.36 2.19 -20.55
N LEU A 103 -6.88 3.35 -21.01
CA LEU A 103 -6.19 3.50 -22.28
C LEU A 103 -4.91 2.65 -22.32
N ALA A 104 -4.08 2.74 -21.27
CA ALA A 104 -2.89 1.91 -21.12
C ALA A 104 -3.25 0.41 -21.17
N HIS A 105 -4.25 0.01 -20.40
CA HIS A 105 -4.71 -1.37 -20.29
C HIS A 105 -5.16 -1.94 -21.63
N MET A 106 -6.06 -1.25 -22.32
CA MET A 106 -6.62 -1.72 -23.57
C MET A 106 -5.59 -1.77 -24.70
N ARG A 107 -4.66 -0.83 -24.74
CA ARG A 107 -3.68 -0.71 -25.84
C ARG A 107 -2.36 -1.44 -25.58
N GLY A 108 -2.05 -1.82 -24.32
CA GLY A 108 -0.74 -2.29 -23.93
C GLY A 108 0.30 -1.18 -24.13
N SER A 109 -0.05 0.07 -23.81
CA SER A 109 0.77 1.25 -24.04
C SER A 109 1.18 1.91 -22.71
N ILE A 110 2.07 2.89 -22.79
CA ILE A 110 2.50 3.66 -21.62
C ILE A 110 1.65 4.92 -21.52
N VAL A 111 1.13 5.17 -20.32
CA VAL A 111 0.47 6.43 -19.95
C VAL A 111 1.15 7.00 -18.71
N ALA A 112 1.42 8.29 -18.70
CA ALA A 112 1.86 9.02 -17.53
C ALA A 112 0.73 9.92 -17.03
N VAL A 113 0.36 9.81 -15.77
CA VAL A 113 -0.61 10.68 -15.09
C VAL A 113 0.15 11.55 -14.11
N VAL A 114 0.32 12.81 -14.46
CA VAL A 114 1.12 13.76 -13.66
C VAL A 114 0.25 14.88 -13.11
N GLY A 115 0.56 15.35 -11.92
CA GLY A 115 -0.18 16.48 -11.35
C GLY A 115 0.05 16.68 -9.86
N ASP A 116 -0.67 17.66 -9.31
CA ASP A 116 -0.53 18.08 -7.92
C ASP A 116 -0.80 16.95 -6.92
N SER A 117 -0.19 17.03 -5.74
CA SER A 117 -0.48 16.12 -4.64
C SER A 117 -1.88 16.38 -4.08
N GLY A 118 -2.54 15.32 -3.59
CA GLY A 118 -3.83 15.43 -2.91
C GLY A 118 -5.07 15.58 -3.81
N ILE A 119 -4.93 15.53 -5.14
CA ILE A 119 -6.06 15.69 -6.08
C ILE A 119 -6.81 14.38 -6.40
N GLY A 120 -6.52 13.29 -5.71
CA GLY A 120 -7.25 12.03 -5.84
C GLY A 120 -6.68 11.02 -6.86
N LYS A 121 -5.47 11.23 -7.41
CA LYS A 121 -4.84 10.27 -8.37
C LYS A 121 -4.74 8.86 -7.81
N THR A 122 -4.18 8.72 -6.61
CA THR A 122 -4.04 7.43 -5.91
C THR A 122 -5.38 6.73 -5.69
N LYS A 123 -6.40 7.47 -5.22
CA LYS A 123 -7.75 6.92 -5.01
C LYS A 123 -8.35 6.39 -6.32
N ALA A 124 -8.20 7.12 -7.42
CA ALA A 124 -8.67 6.68 -8.74
C ALA A 124 -7.92 5.45 -9.25
N ALA A 125 -6.62 5.34 -8.98
CA ALA A 125 -5.81 4.18 -9.33
C ALA A 125 -6.22 2.92 -8.54
N LEU A 126 -6.43 3.06 -7.24
CA LEU A 126 -6.92 1.98 -6.37
C LEU A 126 -8.33 1.54 -6.76
N GLU A 127 -9.21 2.49 -7.10
CA GLU A 127 -10.55 2.18 -7.62
C GLU A 127 -10.46 1.39 -8.92
N TYR A 128 -9.57 1.79 -9.85
CA TYR A 128 -9.35 1.02 -11.07
C TYR A 128 -8.92 -0.41 -10.78
N ASN A 129 -7.97 -0.59 -9.86
CA ASN A 129 -7.49 -1.90 -9.46
C ASN A 129 -8.58 -2.76 -8.81
N SER A 130 -9.47 -2.15 -8.01
CA SER A 130 -10.60 -2.85 -7.40
C SER A 130 -11.65 -3.30 -8.41
N VAL A 131 -11.85 -2.54 -9.48
CA VAL A 131 -12.78 -2.88 -10.57
C VAL A 131 -12.22 -3.98 -11.48
N TYR A 132 -10.90 -4.04 -11.67
CA TYR A 132 -10.22 -5.00 -12.55
C TYR A 132 -9.17 -5.86 -11.84
N PRO A 133 -9.51 -6.55 -10.73
CA PRO A 133 -8.54 -7.21 -9.86
C PRO A 133 -7.78 -8.37 -10.53
N SER A 134 -8.35 -8.99 -11.57
CA SER A 134 -7.71 -10.10 -12.29
C SER A 134 -6.75 -9.65 -13.39
N SER A 135 -6.81 -8.38 -13.80
CA SER A 135 -6.06 -7.87 -14.96
C SER A 135 -5.30 -6.57 -14.70
N SER A 136 -5.35 -6.04 -13.49
CA SER A 136 -4.54 -4.91 -13.07
C SER A 136 -3.74 -5.24 -11.82
N TYR A 137 -2.57 -4.64 -11.69
CA TYR A 137 -1.70 -4.73 -10.53
C TYR A 137 -1.30 -3.33 -10.13
N TYR A 138 -1.46 -3.00 -8.85
CA TYR A 138 -1.11 -1.70 -8.28
C TYR A 138 0.13 -1.84 -7.40
N LEU A 139 1.12 -0.99 -7.62
CA LEU A 139 2.31 -0.91 -6.78
C LEU A 139 2.69 0.55 -6.55
N GLU A 140 2.85 0.94 -5.30
CA GLU A 140 3.42 2.22 -4.93
C GLU A 140 4.96 2.13 -4.94
N ALA A 141 5.60 2.98 -5.75
CA ALA A 141 7.04 3.11 -5.77
C ALA A 141 7.50 4.02 -4.62
N THR A 142 8.44 3.53 -3.83
CA THR A 142 9.05 4.24 -2.72
C THR A 142 10.56 4.39 -2.92
N PRO A 143 11.26 5.25 -2.19
CA PRO A 143 12.73 5.29 -2.23
C PRO A 143 13.39 3.95 -1.91
N VAL A 144 12.71 3.07 -1.16
CA VAL A 144 13.22 1.75 -0.77
C VAL A 144 13.06 0.72 -1.89
N ASN A 145 11.89 0.68 -2.54
CA ASN A 145 11.59 -0.30 -3.58
C ASN A 145 11.79 0.22 -5.02
N GLY A 146 12.23 1.47 -5.22
CA GLY A 146 12.43 2.05 -6.55
C GLY A 146 13.60 1.48 -7.34
N ASN A 147 14.52 0.74 -6.71
CA ASN A 147 15.60 0.03 -7.41
C ASN A 147 15.13 -1.29 -8.02
N LEU A 148 15.85 -1.74 -9.08
CA LEU A 148 15.45 -2.90 -9.88
C LEU A 148 15.12 -4.15 -9.05
N ARG A 149 16.00 -4.53 -8.12
CA ARG A 149 15.86 -5.77 -7.34
C ARG A 149 14.65 -5.72 -6.41
N SER A 150 14.56 -4.64 -5.62
CA SER A 150 13.47 -4.47 -4.66
C SER A 150 12.13 -4.31 -5.37
N PHE A 151 12.12 -3.63 -6.52
CA PHE A 151 10.92 -3.47 -7.33
C PHE A 151 10.40 -4.81 -7.88
N LEU A 152 11.27 -5.62 -8.47
CA LEU A 152 10.90 -6.94 -8.99
C LEU A 152 10.34 -7.85 -7.89
N ARG A 153 10.93 -7.82 -6.69
CA ARG A 153 10.42 -8.60 -5.55
C ARG A 153 9.06 -8.10 -5.08
N ALA A 154 8.90 -6.78 -4.92
CA ALA A 154 7.63 -6.19 -4.51
C ALA A 154 6.52 -6.50 -5.53
N LEU A 155 6.82 -6.39 -6.82
CA LEU A 155 5.87 -6.69 -7.87
C LEU A 155 5.54 -8.19 -7.96
N SER A 156 6.53 -9.08 -7.75
CA SER A 156 6.26 -10.53 -7.65
C SER A 156 5.31 -10.86 -6.52
N ALA A 157 5.51 -10.24 -5.34
CA ALA A 157 4.64 -10.43 -4.18
C ALA A 157 3.21 -9.94 -4.47
N GLU A 158 3.06 -8.76 -5.09
CA GLU A 158 1.77 -8.20 -5.50
C GLU A 158 1.03 -9.11 -6.48
N MET A 159 1.75 -9.80 -7.35
CA MET A 159 1.20 -10.76 -8.31
C MET A 159 0.97 -12.16 -7.73
N GLY A 160 1.30 -12.42 -6.46
CA GLY A 160 1.26 -13.75 -5.87
C GLY A 160 2.29 -14.71 -6.48
N LEU A 161 3.38 -14.20 -7.06
CA LEU A 161 4.46 -14.98 -7.65
C LEU A 161 5.62 -15.17 -6.66
N PRO A 162 6.42 -16.25 -6.80
CA PRO A 162 7.63 -16.42 -5.99
C PRO A 162 8.58 -15.23 -6.14
N ASP A 163 9.04 -14.66 -5.02
CA ASP A 163 9.89 -13.46 -4.98
C ASP A 163 11.40 -13.75 -4.81
N GLY A 164 11.78 -15.02 -4.84
CA GLY A 164 13.16 -15.51 -4.80
C GLY A 164 13.80 -15.70 -6.18
N GLY A 165 15.12 -15.86 -6.22
CA GLY A 165 15.90 -16.06 -7.42
C GLY A 165 16.72 -14.83 -7.86
N SER A 166 17.32 -14.88 -9.04
CA SER A 166 18.04 -13.76 -9.66
C SER A 166 17.06 -12.69 -10.19
N ASN A 167 17.57 -11.52 -10.55
CA ASN A 167 16.73 -10.50 -11.21
C ASN A 167 16.15 -11.02 -12.54
N LEU A 168 16.91 -11.83 -13.26
CA LEU A 168 16.47 -12.42 -14.52
C LEU A 168 15.33 -13.43 -14.29
N ASP A 169 15.40 -14.24 -13.23
CA ASP A 169 14.34 -15.20 -12.90
C ASP A 169 13.04 -14.48 -12.51
N LEU A 170 13.15 -13.42 -11.70
CA LEU A 170 12.03 -12.58 -11.32
C LEU A 170 11.39 -11.91 -12.55
N GLU A 171 12.22 -11.29 -13.39
CA GLU A 171 11.76 -10.62 -14.60
C GLU A 171 11.05 -11.58 -15.56
N ASN A 172 11.62 -12.74 -15.80
CA ASN A 172 11.02 -13.75 -16.70
C ASN A 172 9.65 -14.21 -16.19
N ARG A 173 9.53 -14.55 -14.92
CA ARG A 173 8.24 -14.95 -14.31
C ARG A 173 7.17 -13.85 -14.42
N ILE A 174 7.56 -12.61 -14.14
CA ILE A 174 6.65 -11.48 -14.27
C ILE A 174 6.22 -11.29 -15.73
N LYS A 175 7.16 -11.34 -16.67
CA LYS A 175 6.87 -11.23 -18.11
C LYS A 175 5.93 -12.32 -18.60
N GLU A 176 6.15 -13.57 -18.22
CA GLU A 176 5.27 -14.69 -18.56
C GLU A 176 3.85 -14.48 -18.03
N HIS A 177 3.73 -13.84 -16.89
CA HIS A 177 2.43 -13.53 -16.28
C HIS A 177 1.71 -12.33 -16.91
N LEU A 178 2.45 -11.40 -17.52
CA LEU A 178 1.93 -10.13 -18.05
C LEU A 178 1.71 -10.15 -19.56
N LEU A 179 2.71 -10.64 -20.33
CA LEU A 179 2.71 -10.44 -21.79
C LEU A 179 1.65 -11.29 -22.47
N GLY A 180 0.92 -10.69 -23.41
CA GLY A 180 -0.16 -11.34 -24.12
C GLY A 180 -1.45 -11.52 -23.32
N MET A 181 -1.46 -11.18 -22.03
CA MET A 181 -2.60 -11.44 -21.13
C MET A 181 -3.55 -10.25 -20.95
N ASN A 182 -3.37 -9.18 -21.72
CA ASN A 182 -4.13 -7.95 -21.62
C ASN A 182 -4.17 -7.41 -20.17
N LYS A 183 -3.02 -7.22 -19.57
CA LYS A 183 -2.84 -6.75 -18.19
C LYS A 183 -2.25 -5.35 -18.15
N VAL A 184 -2.48 -4.63 -17.04
CA VAL A 184 -1.93 -3.31 -16.79
C VAL A 184 -1.21 -3.27 -15.44
N LEU A 185 -0.02 -2.64 -15.44
CA LEU A 185 0.69 -2.25 -14.24
C LEU A 185 0.40 -0.80 -13.93
N ILE A 186 -0.06 -0.52 -12.73
CA ILE A 186 -0.30 0.81 -12.20
C ILE A 186 0.79 1.07 -11.18
N ILE A 187 1.69 2.00 -11.49
CA ILE A 187 2.79 2.36 -10.60
C ILE A 187 2.53 3.75 -10.07
N ASP A 188 2.17 3.84 -8.80
CA ASP A 188 1.99 5.12 -8.12
C ASP A 188 3.33 5.64 -7.57
N GLU A 189 3.44 6.95 -7.33
CA GLU A 189 4.66 7.64 -6.92
C GLU A 189 5.87 7.30 -7.83
N ALA A 190 5.62 7.15 -9.14
CA ALA A 190 6.57 6.62 -10.11
C ALA A 190 7.87 7.45 -10.25
N GLN A 191 7.90 8.70 -9.76
CA GLN A 191 9.14 9.50 -9.67
C GLN A 191 10.21 8.85 -8.76
N ASN A 192 9.80 7.94 -7.86
CA ASN A 192 10.74 7.20 -6.99
C ASN A 192 11.47 6.06 -7.71
N LEU A 193 11.04 5.69 -8.93
CA LEU A 193 11.70 4.65 -9.72
C LEU A 193 13.09 5.08 -10.15
N LYS A 194 14.06 4.17 -10.02
CA LYS A 194 15.38 4.38 -10.60
C LYS A 194 15.36 4.18 -12.12
N PHE A 195 16.30 4.82 -12.80
CA PHE A 195 16.41 4.76 -14.27
C PHE A 195 16.32 3.34 -14.82
N THR A 196 17.09 2.40 -14.26
CA THR A 196 17.11 0.99 -14.71
C THR A 196 15.76 0.30 -14.57
N THR A 197 15.02 0.59 -13.50
CA THR A 197 13.66 0.04 -13.27
C THR A 197 12.68 0.61 -14.28
N MET A 198 12.74 1.90 -14.54
CA MET A 198 11.88 2.56 -15.53
C MET A 198 12.13 2.01 -16.95
N GLU A 199 13.39 1.81 -17.35
CA GLU A 199 13.75 1.24 -18.66
C GLU A 199 13.24 -0.20 -18.80
N MET A 200 13.37 -1.01 -17.77
CA MET A 200 12.80 -2.35 -17.75
C MET A 200 11.28 -2.32 -17.96
N LEU A 201 10.55 -1.51 -17.21
CA LEU A 201 9.09 -1.39 -17.33
C LEU A 201 8.68 -0.97 -18.75
N LYS A 202 9.38 -0.01 -19.33
CA LYS A 202 9.13 0.40 -20.72
C LYS A 202 9.31 -0.75 -21.70
N SER A 203 10.33 -1.60 -21.49
CA SER A 203 10.54 -2.76 -22.36
C SER A 203 9.38 -3.75 -22.32
N TRP A 204 8.66 -3.85 -21.21
CA TRP A 204 7.50 -4.73 -21.07
C TRP A 204 6.27 -4.25 -21.84
N SER A 205 6.15 -2.95 -22.05
CA SER A 205 5.06 -2.40 -22.88
C SER A 205 5.26 -2.66 -24.38
N ASP A 206 6.48 -3.04 -24.82
CA ASP A 206 6.72 -3.43 -26.22
C ASP A 206 6.23 -4.84 -26.55
N GLY A 207 6.03 -5.65 -25.51
CA GLY A 207 5.73 -7.06 -25.68
C GLY A 207 6.95 -7.87 -26.18
N ASP A 208 6.65 -9.04 -26.68
CA ASP A 208 7.65 -9.91 -27.32
C ASP A 208 7.27 -10.08 -28.80
N GLN A 209 7.90 -9.28 -29.67
CA GLN A 209 7.63 -9.32 -31.11
C GLN A 209 7.99 -10.67 -31.74
N ARG A 210 9.00 -11.38 -31.20
CA ARG A 210 9.42 -12.69 -31.69
C ARG A 210 8.37 -13.76 -31.45
N LYS A 211 7.64 -13.63 -30.32
CA LYS A 211 6.56 -14.53 -29.92
C LYS A 211 5.17 -14.01 -30.35
N GLY A 212 5.10 -12.82 -30.95
CA GLY A 212 3.83 -12.18 -31.30
C GLY A 212 3.01 -11.77 -30.06
N LEU A 213 3.62 -11.61 -28.89
CA LEU A 213 2.95 -11.28 -27.65
C LEU A 213 2.84 -9.77 -27.49
N LYS A 214 1.61 -9.31 -27.28
CA LYS A 214 1.31 -7.91 -26.93
C LYS A 214 1.92 -7.52 -25.59
N GLY A 215 2.43 -6.29 -25.49
CA GLY A 215 2.96 -5.73 -24.24
C GLY A 215 1.88 -5.51 -23.18
N ALA A 216 2.33 -5.41 -21.95
CA ALA A 216 1.46 -5.00 -20.84
C ALA A 216 1.22 -3.48 -20.88
N GLY A 217 0.04 -3.04 -20.45
CA GLY A 217 -0.23 -1.64 -20.19
C GLY A 217 0.62 -1.14 -19.02
N LEU A 218 1.09 0.11 -19.08
CA LEU A 218 1.85 0.73 -18.03
C LEU A 218 1.28 2.11 -17.71
N ALA A 219 0.73 2.29 -16.53
CA ALA A 219 0.24 3.57 -16.02
C ALA A 219 1.20 4.06 -14.93
N LEU A 220 1.94 5.14 -15.22
CA LEU A 220 2.87 5.79 -14.32
C LEU A 220 2.18 7.02 -13.71
N ILE A 221 1.97 7.01 -12.40
CA ILE A 221 1.25 8.07 -11.68
C ILE A 221 2.23 8.75 -10.73
N GLY A 222 2.14 10.07 -10.61
CA GLY A 222 2.92 10.83 -9.63
C GLY A 222 2.99 12.32 -9.91
N ASN A 223 4.12 12.93 -9.53
CA ASN A 223 4.36 14.35 -9.69
C ASN A 223 4.95 14.71 -11.09
N PRO A 224 5.12 16.00 -11.43
CA PRO A 224 5.67 16.42 -12.72
C PRO A 224 7.09 15.94 -13.04
N ASP A 225 7.86 15.49 -12.03
CA ASP A 225 9.22 15.00 -12.24
C ASP A 225 9.26 13.77 -13.17
N ILE A 226 8.17 13.00 -13.19
CA ILE A 226 8.02 11.85 -14.11
C ILE A 226 8.14 12.32 -15.57
N GLU A 227 7.48 13.42 -15.93
CA GLU A 227 7.53 13.96 -17.31
C GLU A 227 8.96 14.34 -17.66
N SER A 228 9.65 15.04 -16.76
CA SER A 228 11.05 15.44 -16.92
C SER A 228 11.98 14.24 -17.04
N GLN A 229 11.78 13.20 -16.22
CA GLN A 229 12.52 11.95 -16.31
C GLN A 229 12.31 11.29 -17.67
N MET A 230 11.06 11.21 -18.16
CA MET A 230 10.72 10.58 -19.43
C MET A 230 11.26 11.32 -20.65
N GLN A 231 11.41 12.63 -20.57
CA GLN A 231 11.94 13.51 -21.63
C GLN A 231 13.47 13.63 -21.61
N SER A 232 14.14 13.10 -20.60
CA SER A 232 15.59 13.17 -20.48
C SER A 232 16.28 12.50 -21.68
N PRO A 233 17.40 13.08 -22.22
CA PRO A 233 18.17 12.49 -23.31
C PRO A 233 18.66 11.07 -23.04
N LYS A 234 18.77 10.67 -21.77
CA LYS A 234 19.06 9.29 -21.37
C LYS A 234 17.99 8.29 -21.83
N TYR A 235 16.75 8.78 -22.04
CA TYR A 235 15.62 8.01 -22.53
C TYR A 235 15.39 8.10 -24.05
N ASP A 236 16.23 8.86 -24.77
CA ASP A 236 16.06 9.19 -26.19
C ASP A 236 16.14 8.00 -27.15
N ARG A 237 16.76 6.90 -26.73
CA ARG A 237 16.86 5.67 -27.56
C ARG A 237 15.52 5.05 -27.92
N HIS A 238 14.44 5.51 -27.31
CA HIS A 238 13.08 4.98 -27.47
C HIS A 238 12.06 6.05 -27.85
N ARG A 239 12.50 7.14 -28.51
CA ARG A 239 11.69 8.31 -28.93
C ARG A 239 10.43 7.99 -29.74
N ASN A 240 10.33 6.82 -30.33
CA ASN A 240 9.18 6.45 -31.18
C ASN A 240 7.96 5.96 -30.41
N ARG A 241 7.99 5.91 -29.07
CA ARG A 241 6.85 5.51 -28.26
C ARG A 241 6.03 6.74 -27.89
N ARG A 242 4.82 6.80 -28.39
CA ARG A 242 3.86 7.81 -27.96
C ARG A 242 3.43 7.49 -26.53
N VAL A 243 4.04 8.16 -25.58
CA VAL A 243 3.57 8.18 -24.20
C VAL A 243 2.45 9.20 -24.13
N HIS A 244 1.26 8.77 -23.76
CA HIS A 244 0.18 9.69 -23.47
C HIS A 244 0.43 10.30 -22.08
N VAL A 245 0.46 11.64 -21.97
CA VAL A 245 0.63 12.33 -20.70
C VAL A 245 -0.69 13.00 -20.34
N GLU A 246 -1.30 12.55 -19.27
CA GLU A 246 -2.48 13.15 -18.67
C GLU A 246 -2.06 14.09 -17.54
N LYS A 247 -2.46 15.37 -17.65
CA LYS A 247 -2.08 16.40 -16.69
C LYS A 247 -3.24 16.77 -15.78
N CYS A 248 -3.10 16.49 -14.50
CA CYS A 248 -4.11 16.71 -13.48
C CYS A 248 -3.64 17.81 -12.50
N TRP A 249 -4.19 19.01 -12.61
CA TRP A 249 -3.84 20.15 -11.77
C TRP A 249 -5.01 20.55 -10.88
N ARG A 250 -4.75 21.22 -9.75
CA ARG A 250 -5.79 21.73 -8.84
C ARG A 250 -6.81 22.65 -9.54
N ASN A 251 -6.36 23.43 -10.50
CA ASN A 251 -7.25 24.29 -11.29
C ASN A 251 -8.17 23.52 -12.24
N SER A 252 -7.97 22.22 -12.41
CA SER A 252 -8.86 21.33 -13.16
C SER A 252 -10.05 20.82 -12.32
N ILE A 253 -10.06 21.09 -11.02
CA ILE A 253 -11.19 20.78 -10.12
C ILE A 253 -12.33 21.75 -10.43
N THR A 254 -13.49 21.20 -10.73
CA THR A 254 -14.68 21.98 -11.07
C THR A 254 -15.50 22.33 -9.80
N LYS A 255 -16.41 23.33 -9.92
CA LYS A 255 -17.35 23.62 -8.82
C LYS A 255 -18.27 22.44 -8.51
N ASP A 256 -18.57 21.62 -9.51
CA ASP A 256 -19.43 20.43 -9.32
C ASP A 256 -18.67 19.32 -8.60
N ASP A 257 -17.35 19.18 -8.82
CA ASP A 257 -16.52 18.27 -8.02
C ASP A 257 -16.56 18.62 -6.51
N VAL A 258 -16.51 19.93 -6.20
CA VAL A 258 -16.56 20.41 -4.80
C VAL A 258 -17.92 20.14 -4.14
N ARG A 259 -19.00 20.13 -4.93
CA ARG A 259 -20.35 19.81 -4.40
C ARG A 259 -20.55 18.31 -4.12
N LEU A 260 -19.74 17.47 -4.72
CA LEU A 260 -19.80 16.01 -4.54
C LEU A 260 -19.00 15.53 -3.31
N LEU A 261 -18.11 16.35 -2.78
CA LEU A 261 -17.33 16.10 -1.57
C LEU A 261 -18.05 16.53 -0.31
#